data_4eeb3ede0812f50054e11e530a5ee0e3
#
_entry.id   4eeb3ede0812f50054e11e530a5ee0e3
#
_cell.length_a   1.000
_cell.length_b   1.000
_cell.length_c   1.000
_cell.angle_alpha   90.00
_cell.angle_beta   90.00
_cell.angle_gamma   90.00
#
_symmetry.space_group_name_H-M   'P 1'
#
loop_
_entity.id
_entity.type
_entity.pdbx_description
1 polymer ?
#
loop_
_entity_poly.entity_id
_entity_poly.type
_entity_poly.pdbx_seq_one_letter_code
_entity_poly.pdbx_strand_id
1 'polypeptide(L)'
;MKKNINVRKINKRSIVIKIIFFITIVVIIYGILEFNKINNEKNSSRLLEWEKSLKTNIFHARVKTILKEDEIKENIQKIGLTGINNKNIFFSVYDNNENIIYKIGKDGENIVPASIAKIYTLVYVLDILKDYDKEKKVKAGNEIELNSKDASAAGLIKGKEYKINDLISSAVIISAGDSVYTLTKIAYNLEKGIEINTDILKNNSTKDEKSKVVSDISEHITKYLRKKIKLSDDTNITDPTGILNTSKTSYKDMYILMKYIYSNKDKMKEIISNAETAEMQISGDFLSGKGQKLTNTNPFLNKKSSWYEDGVVGLKTGTLRGWNNLFSIFKKSDGNYYGIITVGFENRKDVNMLTKELIRRIKNESINSKGN
;
A
#
# COMPACT_ATOMS: atom_id res chain seq x y z
N MET A 1 -33.47 73.39 33.34
CA MET A 1 -33.71 72.03 32.86
C MET A 1 -32.79 71.08 33.65
N LYS A 2 -33.31 70.34 34.65
CA LYS A 2 -32.56 69.34 35.41
C LYS A 2 -32.73 67.99 34.73
N LYS A 3 -31.63 67.40 34.18
CA LYS A 3 -31.63 66.03 33.64
C LYS A 3 -31.64 65.04 34.80
N ASN A 4 -32.72 64.28 34.96
CA ASN A 4 -32.81 63.15 35.85
C ASN A 4 -31.95 62.02 35.27
N ILE A 5 -30.84 61.70 35.94
CA ILE A 5 -30.03 60.51 35.65
C ILE A 5 -30.62 59.34 36.44
N ASN A 6 -31.34 58.46 35.69
CA ASN A 6 -31.88 57.23 36.25
C ASN A 6 -30.76 56.20 36.47
N VAL A 7 -30.24 56.14 37.70
CA VAL A 7 -29.24 55.13 38.12
C VAL A 7 -29.99 53.81 38.33
N ARG A 8 -29.89 52.91 37.34
CA ARG A 8 -30.38 51.51 37.47
C ARG A 8 -29.71 50.84 38.66
N LYS A 9 -30.45 50.53 39.71
CA LYS A 9 -30.01 49.72 40.84
C LYS A 9 -29.55 48.37 40.31
N ILE A 10 -28.23 48.11 40.28
CA ILE A 10 -27.64 46.84 39.89
C ILE A 10 -28.02 45.80 40.95
N ASN A 11 -28.73 44.76 40.49
CA ASN A 11 -29.19 43.68 41.38
C ASN A 11 -27.96 42.83 41.82
N LYS A 12 -27.46 43.04 43.02
CA LYS A 12 -26.31 42.34 43.59
C LYS A 12 -26.45 40.80 43.51
N ARG A 13 -27.68 40.26 43.63
CA ARG A 13 -27.94 38.81 43.49
C ARG A 13 -27.64 38.31 42.07
N SER A 14 -27.97 39.07 41.03
CA SER A 14 -27.71 38.73 39.66
C SER A 14 -26.21 38.70 39.32
N ILE A 15 -25.42 39.59 39.96
CA ILE A 15 -23.97 39.62 39.80
C ILE A 15 -23.34 38.39 40.47
N VAL A 16 -23.76 38.04 41.68
CA VAL A 16 -23.24 36.88 42.43
C VAL A 16 -23.54 35.57 41.63
N ILE A 17 -24.73 35.44 41.10
CA ILE A 17 -25.08 34.25 40.28
C ILE A 17 -24.21 34.17 39.02
N LYS A 18 -23.95 35.26 38.34
CA LYS A 18 -23.05 35.28 37.15
C LYS A 18 -21.60 34.93 37.50
N ILE A 19 -21.12 35.42 38.67
CA ILE A 19 -19.76 35.09 39.14
C ILE A 19 -19.65 33.61 39.49
N ILE A 20 -20.65 33.04 40.18
CA ILE A 20 -20.67 31.60 40.50
C ILE A 20 -20.69 30.78 39.23
N PHE A 21 -21.54 31.14 38.26
CA PHE A 21 -21.63 30.44 36.97
C PHE A 21 -20.31 30.51 36.20
N PHE A 22 -19.64 31.67 36.20
CA PHE A 22 -18.34 31.82 35.54
C PHE A 22 -17.26 30.95 36.22
N ILE A 23 -17.21 30.94 37.56
CA ILE A 23 -16.27 30.12 38.34
C ILE A 23 -16.52 28.63 38.04
N THR A 24 -17.79 28.20 37.99
CA THR A 24 -18.14 26.79 37.66
C THR A 24 -17.65 26.40 36.25
N ILE A 25 -17.80 27.28 35.28
CA ILE A 25 -17.29 27.04 33.92
C ILE A 25 -15.77 26.92 33.91
N VAL A 26 -15.07 27.80 34.61
CA VAL A 26 -13.60 27.78 34.70
C VAL A 26 -13.12 26.50 35.35
N VAL A 27 -13.78 26.02 36.41
CA VAL A 27 -13.44 24.76 37.08
C VAL A 27 -13.68 23.56 36.16
N ILE A 28 -14.78 23.55 35.39
CA ILE A 28 -15.05 22.49 34.44
C ILE A 28 -14.00 22.46 33.32
N ILE A 29 -13.66 23.63 32.75
CA ILE A 29 -12.61 23.72 31.71
C ILE A 29 -11.27 23.25 32.25
N TYR A 30 -10.89 23.66 33.44
CA TYR A 30 -9.65 23.25 34.10
C TYR A 30 -9.65 21.71 34.32
N GLY A 31 -10.76 21.16 34.80
CA GLY A 31 -10.91 19.71 34.98
C GLY A 31 -10.76 18.93 33.66
N ILE A 32 -11.33 19.44 32.55
CA ILE A 32 -11.18 18.84 31.21
C ILE A 32 -9.72 18.90 30.74
N LEU A 33 -9.05 20.02 30.95
CA LEU A 33 -7.64 20.18 30.56
C LEU A 33 -6.71 19.26 31.36
N GLU A 34 -6.92 19.14 32.66
CA GLU A 34 -6.17 18.21 33.54
C GLU A 34 -6.44 16.76 33.17
N PHE A 35 -7.69 16.39 32.92
CA PHE A 35 -8.06 15.05 32.46
C PHE A 35 -7.40 14.69 31.11
N ASN A 36 -7.37 15.62 30.16
CA ASN A 36 -6.70 15.43 28.87
C ASN A 36 -5.17 15.33 29.04
N LYS A 37 -4.59 16.11 29.95
CA LYS A 37 -3.16 16.07 30.28
C LYS A 37 -2.78 14.71 30.89
N ILE A 38 -3.54 14.24 31.87
CA ILE A 38 -3.34 12.93 32.53
C ILE A 38 -3.50 11.78 31.53
N ASN A 39 -4.48 11.86 30.62
CA ASN A 39 -4.64 10.85 29.55
C ASN A 39 -3.48 10.87 28.56
N ASN A 40 -2.97 12.04 28.18
CA ASN A 40 -1.81 12.14 27.30
C ASN A 40 -0.53 11.64 27.97
N GLU A 41 -0.32 11.92 29.24
CA GLU A 41 0.82 11.41 30.03
C GLU A 41 0.72 9.89 30.23
N LYS A 42 -0.48 9.36 30.48
CA LYS A 42 -0.73 7.91 30.56
C LYS A 42 -0.52 7.19 29.24
N ASN A 43 -0.90 7.82 28.12
CA ASN A 43 -0.68 7.27 26.79
C ASN A 43 0.81 7.34 26.39
N SER A 44 1.53 8.41 26.75
CA SER A 44 2.96 8.50 26.46
C SER A 44 3.80 7.60 27.37
N SER A 45 3.44 7.40 28.65
CA SER A 45 4.10 6.42 29.50
C SER A 45 3.82 4.98 29.09
N ARG A 46 2.60 4.66 28.61
CA ARG A 46 2.27 3.37 28.02
C ARG A 46 2.98 3.12 26.70
N LEU A 47 3.16 4.15 25.86
CA LEU A 47 3.98 4.08 24.65
C LEU A 47 5.45 3.82 24.99
N LEU A 48 6.00 4.48 26.02
CA LEU A 48 7.37 4.28 26.50
C LEU A 48 7.58 2.88 27.12
N GLU A 49 6.63 2.39 27.90
CA GLU A 49 6.66 1.00 28.41
C GLU A 49 6.48 -0.02 27.29
N TRP A 50 5.64 0.26 26.31
CA TRP A 50 5.47 -0.56 25.12
C TRP A 50 6.75 -0.55 24.26
N GLU A 51 7.38 0.60 24.04
CA GLU A 51 8.70 0.70 23.38
C GLU A 51 9.80 -0.03 24.17
N LYS A 52 9.80 0.05 25.49
CA LYS A 52 10.74 -0.71 26.33
C LYS A 52 10.47 -2.21 26.30
N SER A 53 9.22 -2.64 26.25
CA SER A 53 8.86 -4.06 26.12
C SER A 53 9.15 -4.62 24.71
N LEU A 54 9.10 -3.77 23.69
CA LEU A 54 9.52 -4.10 22.31
C LEU A 54 11.03 -4.34 22.21
N LYS A 55 11.83 -3.65 23.03
CA LYS A 55 13.30 -3.81 23.11
C LYS A 55 13.72 -5.01 23.94
N THR A 56 12.83 -5.65 24.67
CA THR A 56 13.12 -6.85 25.48
C THR A 56 12.60 -8.10 24.80
N ASN A 57 13.37 -9.19 24.84
CA ASN A 57 13.07 -10.52 24.27
C ASN A 57 11.71 -11.11 24.69
N ILE A 58 10.99 -10.48 25.62
CA ILE A 58 9.66 -10.88 26.10
C ILE A 58 8.61 -10.70 25.04
N PHE A 59 8.68 -9.63 24.21
CA PHE A 59 7.74 -9.42 23.11
C PHE A 59 7.92 -10.48 22.01
N HIS A 60 9.16 -10.77 21.64
CA HIS A 60 9.49 -11.87 20.71
C HIS A 60 9.00 -13.23 21.21
N ALA A 61 9.09 -13.50 22.52
CA ALA A 61 8.57 -14.70 23.12
C ALA A 61 7.03 -14.75 23.14
N ARG A 62 6.36 -13.62 23.42
CA ARG A 62 4.88 -13.51 23.39
C ARG A 62 4.31 -13.66 21.98
N VAL A 63 4.93 -13.04 20.99
CA VAL A 63 4.52 -13.14 19.59
C VAL A 63 4.75 -14.57 19.08
N LYS A 64 5.88 -15.21 19.41
CA LYS A 64 6.10 -16.65 19.17
C LYS A 64 5.07 -17.53 19.86
N THR A 65 4.56 -17.13 21.03
CA THR A 65 3.54 -17.87 21.78
C THR A 65 2.14 -17.70 21.19
N ILE A 66 1.83 -16.56 20.58
CA ILE A 66 0.52 -16.30 19.97
C ILE A 66 0.36 -17.04 18.64
N LEU A 67 1.43 -17.25 17.91
CA LEU A 67 1.43 -17.88 16.60
C LEU A 67 2.51 -18.96 16.50
N LYS A 68 2.42 -20.04 17.26
CA LYS A 68 3.26 -21.21 17.05
C LYS A 68 3.04 -21.73 15.63
N GLU A 69 4.11 -22.09 14.94
CA GLU A 69 4.05 -22.59 13.57
C GLU A 69 3.05 -23.76 13.43
N ASP A 70 2.93 -24.59 14.46
CA ASP A 70 1.98 -25.70 14.51
C ASP A 70 0.52 -25.25 14.67
N GLU A 71 0.25 -24.22 15.48
CA GLU A 71 -1.12 -23.64 15.61
C GLU A 71 -1.63 -23.02 14.32
N ILE A 72 -0.75 -22.52 13.49
CA ILE A 72 -1.13 -21.95 12.22
C ILE A 72 -1.33 -23.01 11.19
N LYS A 73 -0.49 -24.02 11.13
CA LYS A 73 -0.72 -25.18 10.27
C LYS A 73 -2.07 -25.81 10.61
N GLU A 74 -2.38 -25.95 11.91
CA GLU A 74 -3.65 -26.48 12.37
C GLU A 74 -4.83 -25.54 12.07
N ASN A 75 -4.68 -24.25 12.26
CA ASN A 75 -5.71 -23.26 11.95
C ASN A 75 -5.88 -23.02 10.44
N ILE A 76 -4.83 -23.10 9.64
CA ILE A 76 -4.91 -23.12 8.18
C ILE A 76 -5.71 -24.34 7.72
N GLN A 77 -5.51 -25.52 8.32
CA GLN A 77 -6.34 -26.71 8.07
C GLN A 77 -7.80 -26.51 8.52
N LYS A 78 -8.04 -25.92 9.69
CA LYS A 78 -9.37 -25.64 10.23
C LYS A 78 -10.18 -24.63 9.41
N ILE A 79 -9.53 -23.66 8.74
CA ILE A 79 -10.22 -22.73 7.84
C ILE A 79 -10.48 -23.33 6.44
N GLY A 80 -10.19 -24.60 6.26
CA GLY A 80 -10.54 -25.34 5.03
C GLY A 80 -9.70 -24.95 3.81
N LEU A 81 -8.47 -24.49 4.02
CA LEU A 81 -7.51 -24.30 2.96
C LEU A 81 -7.05 -25.68 2.43
N THR A 82 -7.79 -26.21 1.47
CA THR A 82 -7.45 -27.46 0.79
C THR A 82 -6.50 -27.18 -0.37
N GLY A 83 -5.44 -27.97 -0.55
CA GLY A 83 -4.52 -27.85 -1.66
C GLY A 83 -3.26 -27.03 -1.37
N ILE A 84 -2.96 -26.75 -0.10
CA ILE A 84 -1.70 -26.12 0.29
C ILE A 84 -0.57 -27.11 0.06
N ASN A 85 0.10 -26.98 -1.09
CA ASN A 85 1.41 -27.59 -1.28
C ASN A 85 2.40 -26.78 -0.42
N ASN A 86 2.71 -27.28 0.79
CA ASN A 86 3.46 -26.61 1.85
C ASN A 86 4.84 -26.04 1.42
N LYS A 87 5.28 -26.31 0.20
CA LYS A 87 6.57 -25.89 -0.30
C LYS A 87 6.63 -24.48 -0.88
N ASN A 88 5.48 -23.88 -1.22
CA ASN A 88 5.46 -22.61 -1.97
C ASN A 88 4.63 -21.50 -1.33
N ILE A 89 4.07 -21.73 -0.15
CA ILE A 89 3.28 -20.72 0.54
C ILE A 89 4.15 -19.93 1.48
N PHE A 90 4.11 -18.63 1.27
CA PHE A 90 4.85 -17.70 2.09
C PHE A 90 3.90 -16.62 2.58
N PHE A 91 4.05 -16.24 3.83
CA PHE A 91 3.42 -15.05 4.35
C PHE A 91 4.24 -14.42 5.47
N SER A 92 4.14 -13.12 5.59
CA SER A 92 4.75 -12.36 6.67
C SER A 92 3.87 -11.18 7.05
N VAL A 93 3.94 -10.80 8.30
CA VAL A 93 3.32 -9.61 8.85
C VAL A 93 4.42 -8.76 9.46
N TYR A 94 4.49 -7.51 9.05
CA TYR A 94 5.42 -6.51 9.56
C TYR A 94 4.64 -5.37 10.22
N ASP A 95 5.17 -4.83 11.32
CA ASP A 95 4.70 -3.57 11.87
C ASP A 95 5.46 -2.38 11.26
N ASN A 96 5.05 -1.16 11.63
CA ASN A 96 5.70 0.08 11.19
C ASN A 96 7.10 0.31 11.80
N ASN A 97 7.53 -0.52 12.77
CA ASN A 97 8.84 -0.46 13.43
C ASN A 97 9.83 -1.52 12.91
N GLU A 98 9.54 -2.12 11.74
CA GLU A 98 10.38 -3.14 11.10
C GLU A 98 10.37 -4.53 11.78
N ASN A 99 9.51 -4.73 12.77
CA ASN A 99 9.42 -6.03 13.41
C ASN A 99 8.62 -6.99 12.54
N ILE A 100 9.19 -8.15 12.29
CA ILE A 100 8.45 -9.28 11.74
C ILE A 100 7.60 -9.84 12.88
N ILE A 101 6.30 -9.54 12.85
CA ILE A 101 5.35 -10.06 13.84
C ILE A 101 5.12 -11.53 13.60
N TYR A 102 5.06 -11.90 12.32
CA TYR A 102 4.77 -13.25 11.92
C TYR A 102 5.35 -13.57 10.54
N LYS A 103 5.85 -14.80 10.37
CA LYS A 103 6.45 -15.26 9.11
C LYS A 103 6.36 -16.78 8.97
N ILE A 104 5.94 -17.25 7.80
CA ILE A 104 6.21 -18.60 7.30
C ILE A 104 7.01 -18.48 6.00
N GLY A 105 8.05 -19.28 5.86
CA GLY A 105 9.00 -19.28 4.77
C GLY A 105 10.40 -18.88 5.23
N LYS A 106 11.42 -19.23 4.45
CA LYS A 106 12.84 -18.92 4.75
C LYS A 106 13.18 -17.54 4.20
N ASP A 107 14.09 -16.82 4.88
CA ASP A 107 14.73 -15.65 4.31
C ASP A 107 15.50 -16.07 3.06
N GLY A 108 15.47 -15.23 2.00
CA GLY A 108 16.15 -15.53 0.74
C GLY A 108 15.42 -16.51 -0.18
N GLU A 109 14.22 -17.00 0.18
CA GLU A 109 13.42 -17.76 -0.77
C GLU A 109 12.94 -16.88 -1.91
N ASN A 110 13.12 -17.38 -3.14
CA ASN A 110 12.74 -16.67 -4.35
C ASN A 110 11.22 -16.64 -4.51
N ILE A 111 10.61 -15.52 -4.15
CA ILE A 111 9.19 -15.27 -4.35
C ILE A 111 8.98 -14.76 -5.77
N VAL A 112 8.09 -15.37 -6.53
CA VAL A 112 7.63 -14.83 -7.83
C VAL A 112 6.62 -13.72 -7.54
N PRO A 113 6.96 -12.42 -7.74
CA PRO A 113 6.09 -11.32 -7.33
C PRO A 113 4.82 -11.21 -8.15
N ALA A 114 4.79 -11.75 -9.36
CA ALA A 114 3.75 -11.49 -10.34
C ALA A 114 3.50 -9.97 -10.45
N SER A 115 2.25 -9.52 -10.60
CA SER A 115 1.95 -8.08 -10.73
C SER A 115 2.33 -7.18 -9.54
N ILE A 116 2.84 -7.74 -8.43
CA ILE A 116 3.47 -6.91 -7.38
C ILE A 116 4.74 -6.23 -7.94
N ALA A 117 5.40 -6.81 -8.96
CA ALA A 117 6.52 -6.19 -9.66
C ALA A 117 6.21 -4.78 -10.17
N LYS A 118 4.94 -4.51 -10.54
CA LYS A 118 4.52 -3.18 -10.98
C LYS A 118 4.74 -2.09 -9.92
N ILE A 119 4.66 -2.43 -8.64
CA ILE A 119 4.90 -1.46 -7.56
C ILE A 119 6.39 -1.10 -7.51
N TYR A 120 7.30 -2.06 -7.69
CA TYR A 120 8.73 -1.78 -7.84
C TYR A 120 8.98 -0.83 -9.01
N THR A 121 8.39 -1.11 -10.17
CA THR A 121 8.49 -0.26 -11.37
C THR A 121 7.92 1.13 -11.12
N LEU A 122 6.76 1.24 -10.47
CA LEU A 122 6.12 2.53 -10.18
C LEU A 122 6.92 3.37 -9.18
N VAL A 123 7.63 2.75 -8.24
CA VAL A 123 8.55 3.48 -7.34
C VAL A 123 9.68 4.13 -8.16
N TYR A 124 10.27 3.40 -9.12
CA TYR A 124 11.24 3.98 -10.06
C TYR A 124 10.62 5.13 -10.87
N VAL A 125 9.47 4.88 -11.48
CA VAL A 125 8.76 5.87 -12.31
C VAL A 125 8.47 7.15 -11.52
N LEU A 126 7.89 7.05 -10.32
CA LEU A 126 7.54 8.22 -9.53
C LEU A 126 8.75 8.96 -8.97
N ASP A 127 9.84 8.27 -8.68
CA ASP A 127 11.06 8.93 -8.22
C ASP A 127 11.72 9.74 -9.36
N ILE A 128 11.68 9.23 -10.61
CA ILE A 128 12.14 9.99 -11.80
C ILE A 128 11.17 11.14 -12.12
N LEU A 129 9.87 10.91 -12.05
CA LEU A 129 8.84 11.91 -12.38
C LEU A 129 8.48 12.81 -11.19
N LYS A 130 9.24 12.82 -10.09
CA LYS A 130 8.89 13.55 -8.84
C LYS A 130 8.52 15.01 -9.07
N ASP A 131 9.26 15.73 -9.95
CA ASP A 131 9.07 17.13 -10.26
C ASP A 131 8.26 17.34 -11.58
N TYR A 132 7.75 16.26 -12.18
CA TYR A 132 7.01 16.33 -13.43
C TYR A 132 5.51 16.41 -13.16
N ASP A 133 4.80 17.27 -13.90
CA ASP A 133 3.36 17.42 -13.80
C ASP A 133 2.64 16.17 -14.31
N LYS A 134 1.96 15.44 -13.40
CA LYS A 134 1.24 14.20 -13.72
C LYS A 134 -0.10 14.41 -14.43
N GLU A 135 -0.59 15.68 -14.52
CA GLU A 135 -1.75 16.01 -15.35
C GLU A 135 -1.42 16.17 -16.83
N LYS A 136 -0.12 16.29 -17.15
CA LYS A 136 0.31 16.27 -18.54
C LYS A 136 -0.03 14.96 -19.22
N LYS A 137 -0.36 15.08 -20.51
CA LYS A 137 -0.61 13.95 -21.38
C LYS A 137 0.66 13.48 -22.04
N VAL A 138 0.78 12.17 -22.18
CA VAL A 138 1.86 11.48 -22.87
C VAL A 138 1.31 10.51 -23.88
N LYS A 139 2.02 10.33 -24.98
CA LYS A 139 1.60 9.49 -26.08
C LYS A 139 1.92 8.01 -25.80
N ALA A 140 0.95 7.13 -25.91
CA ALA A 140 1.19 5.70 -25.98
C ALA A 140 1.77 5.35 -27.36
N GLY A 141 2.92 4.71 -27.35
CA GLY A 141 3.68 4.35 -28.56
C GLY A 141 3.71 2.83 -28.78
N ASN A 142 4.81 2.36 -29.37
CA ASN A 142 5.03 0.93 -29.64
C ASN A 142 5.21 0.10 -28.37
N GLU A 143 5.57 0.71 -27.24
CA GLU A 143 5.80 0.01 -25.97
C GLU A 143 4.58 -0.74 -25.44
N ILE A 144 3.35 -0.35 -25.82
CA ILE A 144 2.14 -1.09 -25.42
C ILE A 144 2.11 -2.51 -25.98
N GLU A 145 2.84 -2.77 -27.09
CA GLU A 145 2.97 -4.09 -27.69
C GLU A 145 3.85 -5.06 -26.86
N LEU A 146 4.58 -4.54 -25.85
CA LEU A 146 5.32 -5.35 -24.90
C LEU A 146 4.41 -6.03 -23.89
N ASN A 147 3.18 -5.52 -23.70
CA ASN A 147 2.22 -6.13 -22.80
C ASN A 147 1.68 -7.44 -23.42
N SER A 148 1.77 -8.53 -22.66
CA SER A 148 1.22 -9.82 -23.10
C SER A 148 -0.29 -9.74 -23.30
N LYS A 149 -0.82 -10.47 -24.29
CA LYS A 149 -2.28 -10.54 -24.54
C LYS A 149 -3.07 -11.07 -23.34
N ASP A 150 -2.44 -11.93 -22.53
CA ASP A 150 -3.05 -12.53 -21.34
C ASP A 150 -2.87 -11.68 -20.09
N ALA A 151 -2.14 -10.56 -20.19
CA ALA A 151 -1.92 -9.65 -19.07
C ALA A 151 -3.06 -8.63 -18.93
N SER A 152 -3.29 -8.15 -17.71
CA SER A 152 -4.21 -7.03 -17.48
C SER A 152 -3.75 -5.81 -18.28
N ALA A 153 -4.70 -5.10 -18.89
CA ALA A 153 -4.46 -3.90 -19.68
C ALA A 153 -5.56 -2.87 -19.45
N ALA A 154 -5.24 -1.60 -19.59
CA ALA A 154 -6.21 -0.52 -19.68
C ALA A 154 -6.82 -0.43 -21.08
N GLY A 155 -6.19 -1.04 -22.08
CA GLY A 155 -6.61 -0.97 -23.48
C GLY A 155 -6.17 0.34 -24.12
N LEU A 156 -4.91 0.75 -23.89
CA LEU A 156 -4.33 1.92 -24.52
C LEU A 156 -4.28 1.74 -26.04
N ILE A 157 -4.54 2.82 -26.76
CA ILE A 157 -4.49 2.87 -28.24
C ILE A 157 -3.21 3.57 -28.65
N LYS A 158 -2.42 2.92 -29.48
CA LYS A 158 -1.19 3.49 -30.04
C LYS A 158 -1.46 4.83 -30.71
N GLY A 159 -0.64 5.82 -30.42
CA GLY A 159 -0.74 7.17 -30.93
C GLY A 159 -1.69 8.09 -30.18
N LYS A 160 -2.51 7.56 -29.25
CA LYS A 160 -3.37 8.38 -28.37
C LYS A 160 -2.61 8.87 -27.16
N GLU A 161 -3.13 9.94 -26.56
CA GLU A 161 -2.53 10.60 -25.41
C GLU A 161 -3.35 10.33 -24.15
N TYR A 162 -2.64 10.09 -23.04
CA TYR A 162 -3.20 9.78 -21.73
C TYR A 162 -2.52 10.63 -20.66
N LYS A 163 -3.26 11.07 -19.65
CA LYS A 163 -2.66 11.70 -18.47
C LYS A 163 -1.76 10.72 -17.73
N ILE A 164 -0.63 11.18 -17.25
CA ILE A 164 0.28 10.35 -16.44
C ILE A 164 -0.45 9.80 -15.22
N ASN A 165 -1.29 10.61 -14.54
CA ASN A 165 -2.11 10.16 -13.41
C ASN A 165 -3.06 9.02 -13.79
N ASP A 166 -3.72 9.08 -14.95
CA ASP A 166 -4.65 8.02 -15.40
C ASP A 166 -3.88 6.71 -15.68
N LEU A 167 -2.66 6.81 -16.22
CA LEU A 167 -1.78 5.65 -16.41
C LEU A 167 -1.34 5.04 -15.08
N ILE A 168 -0.97 5.86 -14.08
CA ILE A 168 -0.62 5.37 -12.74
C ILE A 168 -1.83 4.71 -12.09
N SER A 169 -2.99 5.33 -12.18
CA SER A 169 -4.24 4.80 -11.61
C SER A 169 -4.58 3.43 -12.21
N SER A 170 -4.52 3.29 -13.53
CA SER A 170 -4.80 2.00 -14.18
C SER A 170 -3.75 0.93 -13.83
N ALA A 171 -2.47 1.31 -13.71
CA ALA A 171 -1.41 0.38 -13.31
C ALA A 171 -1.60 -0.16 -11.88
N VAL A 172 -2.03 0.68 -10.94
CA VAL A 172 -2.26 0.30 -9.53
C VAL A 172 -3.59 -0.43 -9.37
N ILE A 173 -4.70 0.17 -9.84
CA ILE A 173 -6.07 -0.26 -9.55
C ILE A 173 -6.42 -1.55 -10.28
N ILE A 174 -6.27 -1.57 -11.62
CA ILE A 174 -6.60 -2.74 -12.44
C ILE A 174 -5.38 -3.53 -12.88
N SER A 175 -4.18 -3.16 -12.41
CA SER A 175 -2.95 -3.88 -12.77
C SER A 175 -2.57 -3.78 -14.26
N ALA A 176 -2.89 -2.68 -14.95
CA ALA A 176 -2.70 -2.49 -16.38
C ALA A 176 -1.22 -2.50 -16.77
N GLY A 177 -0.79 -3.49 -17.57
CA GLY A 177 0.59 -3.63 -17.99
C GLY A 177 0.99 -2.68 -19.13
N ASP A 178 0.07 -2.40 -20.06
CA ASP A 178 0.25 -1.39 -21.11
C ASP A 178 0.55 0.01 -20.52
N SER A 179 -0.18 0.37 -19.48
CA SER A 179 0.10 1.62 -18.73
C SER A 179 1.46 1.62 -18.06
N VAL A 180 1.87 0.46 -17.48
CA VAL A 180 3.21 0.34 -16.87
C VAL A 180 4.31 0.51 -17.90
N TYR A 181 4.19 -0.10 -19.09
CA TYR A 181 5.19 0.09 -20.15
C TYR A 181 5.25 1.52 -20.65
N THR A 182 4.11 2.21 -20.82
CA THR A 182 4.09 3.63 -21.20
C THR A 182 4.74 4.51 -20.13
N LEU A 183 4.41 4.28 -18.85
CA LEU A 183 5.04 4.99 -17.73
C LEU A 183 6.56 4.73 -17.67
N THR A 184 6.96 3.49 -17.87
CA THR A 184 8.38 3.09 -17.89
C THR A 184 9.14 3.79 -19.02
N LYS A 185 8.56 3.85 -20.23
CA LYS A 185 9.13 4.57 -21.36
C LYS A 185 9.40 6.03 -21.01
N ILE A 186 8.41 6.75 -20.50
CA ILE A 186 8.57 8.18 -20.22
C ILE A 186 9.58 8.43 -19.10
N ALA A 187 9.61 7.60 -18.06
CA ALA A 187 10.59 7.72 -16.98
C ALA A 187 12.02 7.43 -17.49
N TYR A 188 12.18 6.36 -18.25
CA TYR A 188 13.47 5.99 -18.83
C TYR A 188 14.01 7.07 -19.78
N ASN A 189 13.16 7.58 -20.68
CA ASN A 189 13.52 8.65 -21.60
C ASN A 189 13.92 9.93 -20.87
N LEU A 190 13.11 10.33 -19.87
CA LEU A 190 13.39 11.52 -19.06
C LEU A 190 14.73 11.40 -18.33
N GLU A 191 15.00 10.24 -17.71
CA GLU A 191 16.27 9.98 -17.01
C GLU A 191 17.48 10.04 -17.96
N LYS A 192 17.31 9.62 -19.22
CA LYS A 192 18.36 9.66 -20.26
C LYS A 192 18.46 10.99 -21.00
N GLY A 193 17.65 11.99 -20.68
CA GLY A 193 17.60 13.26 -21.42
C GLY A 193 17.04 13.12 -22.84
N ILE A 194 16.25 12.07 -23.09
CA ILE A 194 15.55 11.82 -24.36
C ILE A 194 14.15 12.43 -24.27
N GLU A 195 13.62 12.90 -25.42
CA GLU A 195 12.22 13.37 -25.47
C GLU A 195 11.27 12.26 -25.03
N ILE A 196 10.35 12.58 -24.09
CA ILE A 196 9.54 11.60 -23.33
C ILE A 196 8.62 10.73 -24.18
N ASN A 197 8.19 11.24 -25.34
CA ASN A 197 7.32 10.49 -26.26
C ASN A 197 8.10 9.67 -27.31
N THR A 198 9.42 9.69 -27.27
CA THR A 198 10.25 8.86 -28.15
C THR A 198 9.99 7.40 -27.89
N ASP A 199 9.68 6.64 -28.96
CA ASP A 199 9.45 5.21 -28.84
C ASP A 199 10.73 4.45 -28.46
N ILE A 200 10.64 3.61 -27.46
CA ILE A 200 11.72 2.68 -27.05
C ILE A 200 11.76 1.40 -27.88
N LEU A 201 10.74 1.21 -28.71
CA LEU A 201 10.56 0.05 -29.56
C LEU A 201 10.25 0.52 -30.99
N LYS A 202 10.92 -0.06 -31.98
CA LYS A 202 10.66 0.25 -33.41
C LYS A 202 9.32 -0.38 -33.87
N ASN A 203 8.75 0.18 -34.93
CA ASN A 203 7.63 -0.46 -35.61
C ASN A 203 8.07 -1.86 -36.12
N ASN A 204 7.19 -2.84 -35.98
CA ASN A 204 7.42 -4.22 -36.43
C ASN A 204 8.67 -4.89 -35.81
N SER A 205 9.03 -4.49 -34.58
CA SER A 205 10.10 -5.15 -33.83
C SER A 205 9.82 -6.64 -33.67
N THR A 206 10.87 -7.42 -33.88
CA THR A 206 10.86 -8.87 -33.68
C THR A 206 10.63 -9.25 -32.22
N LYS A 207 10.33 -10.51 -31.95
CA LYS A 207 10.20 -11.02 -30.59
C LYS A 207 11.50 -10.84 -29.79
N ASP A 208 12.64 -11.06 -30.41
CA ASP A 208 13.95 -10.95 -29.77
C ASP A 208 14.27 -9.49 -29.42
N GLU A 209 13.97 -8.54 -30.34
CA GLU A 209 14.11 -7.12 -30.04
C GLU A 209 13.21 -6.67 -28.90
N LYS A 210 11.95 -7.13 -28.88
CA LYS A 210 11.02 -6.88 -27.76
C LYS A 210 11.57 -7.45 -26.45
N SER A 211 12.04 -8.69 -26.45
CA SER A 211 12.63 -9.33 -25.27
C SER A 211 13.88 -8.58 -24.78
N LYS A 212 14.72 -8.12 -25.72
CA LYS A 212 15.89 -7.34 -25.36
C LYS A 212 15.53 -6.02 -24.69
N VAL A 213 14.60 -5.24 -25.25
CA VAL A 213 14.13 -3.98 -24.65
C VAL A 213 13.57 -4.23 -23.25
N VAL A 214 12.74 -5.25 -23.06
CA VAL A 214 12.21 -5.61 -21.73
C VAL A 214 13.34 -5.94 -20.76
N SER A 215 14.31 -6.74 -21.17
CA SER A 215 15.46 -7.10 -20.33
C SER A 215 16.31 -5.90 -19.94
N ASP A 216 16.70 -5.06 -20.90
CA ASP A 216 17.57 -3.90 -20.69
C ASP A 216 16.91 -2.90 -19.70
N ILE A 217 15.62 -2.62 -19.89
CA ILE A 217 14.86 -1.73 -19.01
C ILE A 217 14.69 -2.33 -17.60
N SER A 218 14.38 -3.62 -17.50
CA SER A 218 14.17 -4.29 -16.24
C SER A 218 15.45 -4.35 -15.40
N GLU A 219 16.60 -4.61 -16.06
CA GLU A 219 17.91 -4.58 -15.42
C GLU A 219 18.23 -3.17 -14.90
N HIS A 220 17.94 -2.14 -15.71
CA HIS A 220 18.11 -0.75 -15.31
C HIS A 220 17.26 -0.41 -14.07
N ILE A 221 15.98 -0.75 -14.07
CA ILE A 221 15.07 -0.54 -12.94
C ILE A 221 15.59 -1.27 -11.69
N THR A 222 15.98 -2.53 -11.82
CA THR A 222 16.50 -3.32 -10.70
C THR A 222 17.76 -2.70 -10.10
N LYS A 223 18.72 -2.29 -10.93
CA LYS A 223 19.93 -1.59 -10.48
C LYS A 223 19.61 -0.26 -9.80
N TYR A 224 18.68 0.51 -10.36
CA TYR A 224 18.22 1.75 -9.77
C TYR A 224 17.65 1.53 -8.37
N LEU A 225 16.72 0.58 -8.22
CA LEU A 225 16.07 0.28 -6.95
C LEU A 225 17.05 -0.26 -5.89
N ARG A 226 17.98 -1.14 -6.27
CA ARG A 226 19.05 -1.61 -5.37
C ARG A 226 19.87 -0.44 -4.82
N LYS A 227 20.25 0.51 -5.68
CA LYS A 227 20.96 1.71 -5.24
C LYS A 227 20.11 2.63 -4.39
N LYS A 228 18.87 2.89 -4.80
CA LYS A 228 17.99 3.91 -4.23
C LYS A 228 17.34 3.49 -2.91
N ILE A 229 16.73 2.30 -2.89
CA ILE A 229 15.97 1.82 -1.73
C ILE A 229 16.65 0.66 -1.00
N LYS A 230 17.88 0.30 -1.43
CA LYS A 230 18.70 -0.74 -0.78
C LYS A 230 18.10 -2.14 -0.83
N LEU A 231 17.47 -2.48 -1.96
CA LEU A 231 17.08 -3.88 -2.19
C LEU A 231 18.30 -4.81 -2.19
N SER A 232 18.09 -6.02 -1.72
CA SER A 232 19.11 -7.08 -1.76
C SER A 232 19.24 -7.69 -3.17
N ASP A 233 20.20 -8.58 -3.33
CA ASP A 233 20.39 -9.35 -4.56
C ASP A 233 19.28 -10.40 -4.77
N ASP A 234 18.48 -10.69 -3.73
CA ASP A 234 17.31 -11.59 -3.83
C ASP A 234 16.21 -11.02 -4.74
N THR A 235 16.19 -9.69 -4.95
CA THR A 235 15.24 -9.06 -5.87
C THR A 235 15.87 -8.83 -7.24
N ASN A 236 15.27 -9.45 -8.26
CA ASN A 236 15.58 -9.26 -9.66
C ASN A 236 14.28 -9.19 -10.46
N ILE A 237 13.94 -7.99 -10.91
CA ILE A 237 12.77 -7.75 -11.77
C ILE A 237 13.22 -7.95 -13.21
N THR A 238 12.71 -8.97 -13.88
CA THR A 238 13.06 -9.32 -15.27
C THR A 238 12.06 -8.77 -16.29
N ASP A 239 10.97 -8.20 -15.80
CA ASP A 239 9.92 -7.57 -16.59
C ASP A 239 9.16 -6.54 -15.72
N PRO A 240 8.95 -5.31 -16.21
CA PRO A 240 8.34 -4.23 -15.43
C PRO A 240 6.93 -4.52 -14.92
N THR A 241 6.23 -5.47 -15.55
CA THR A 241 4.83 -5.81 -15.25
C THR A 241 4.68 -7.04 -14.36
N GLY A 242 5.74 -7.86 -14.24
CA GLY A 242 5.75 -9.11 -13.49
C GLY A 242 4.95 -10.23 -14.14
N ILE A 243 4.74 -10.19 -15.44
CA ILE A 243 4.07 -11.27 -16.19
C ILE A 243 5.02 -12.48 -16.44
N LEU A 244 6.32 -12.24 -16.39
CA LEU A 244 7.31 -13.30 -16.49
C LEU A 244 7.58 -13.91 -15.10
N ASN A 245 7.52 -15.23 -15.01
CA ASN A 245 7.80 -15.98 -13.78
C ASN A 245 9.29 -16.02 -13.40
N THR A 246 10.14 -15.40 -14.20
CA THR A 246 11.58 -15.25 -13.94
C THR A 246 11.90 -14.12 -12.97
N SER A 247 10.97 -13.17 -12.77
CA SER A 247 11.13 -12.15 -11.73
C SER A 247 11.11 -12.77 -10.34
N LYS A 248 11.97 -12.29 -9.47
CA LYS A 248 12.14 -12.79 -8.10
C LYS A 248 12.21 -11.64 -7.12
N THR A 249 11.77 -11.88 -5.90
CA THR A 249 11.90 -10.96 -4.76
C THR A 249 11.95 -11.77 -3.46
N SER A 250 12.16 -11.08 -2.35
CA SER A 250 12.12 -11.64 -1.00
C SER A 250 11.13 -10.87 -0.11
N TYR A 251 10.75 -11.44 1.03
CA TYR A 251 9.94 -10.72 2.03
C TYR A 251 10.59 -9.45 2.50
N LYS A 252 11.90 -9.54 2.78
CA LYS A 252 12.69 -8.41 3.24
C LYS A 252 12.61 -7.26 2.25
N ASP A 253 12.75 -7.55 0.97
CA ASP A 253 12.72 -6.53 -0.08
C ASP A 253 11.30 -6.00 -0.33
N MET A 254 10.27 -6.83 -0.22
CA MET A 254 8.87 -6.36 -0.23
C MET A 254 8.60 -5.42 0.95
N TYR A 255 9.12 -5.73 2.12
CA TYR A 255 9.03 -4.87 3.28
C TYR A 255 9.79 -3.54 3.07
N ILE A 256 11.03 -3.59 2.56
CA ILE A 256 11.82 -2.39 2.20
C ILE A 256 11.05 -1.51 1.22
N LEU A 257 10.42 -2.12 0.21
CA LEU A 257 9.55 -1.43 -0.75
C LEU A 257 8.39 -0.71 -0.05
N MET A 258 7.66 -1.40 0.83
CA MET A 258 6.58 -0.82 1.61
C MET A 258 7.07 0.35 2.47
N LYS A 259 8.15 0.15 3.21
CA LYS A 259 8.76 1.16 4.06
C LYS A 259 9.12 2.40 3.24
N TYR A 260 9.75 2.23 2.08
CA TYR A 260 10.10 3.34 1.22
C TYR A 260 8.88 4.15 0.78
N ILE A 261 7.81 3.46 0.34
CA ILE A 261 6.55 4.10 -0.10
C ILE A 261 5.95 4.93 1.03
N TYR A 262 5.78 4.34 2.22
CA TYR A 262 5.10 5.00 3.33
C TYR A 262 5.99 6.01 4.09
N SER A 263 7.32 5.92 3.98
CA SER A 263 8.24 6.95 4.50
C SER A 263 8.42 8.14 3.55
N ASN A 264 8.04 8.00 2.28
CA ASN A 264 8.13 9.05 1.26
C ASN A 264 6.75 9.42 0.70
N LYS A 265 5.76 9.62 1.59
CA LYS A 265 4.33 9.77 1.22
C LYS A 265 4.08 10.83 0.15
N ASP A 266 4.76 11.98 0.22
CA ASP A 266 4.58 13.06 -0.75
C ASP A 266 5.01 12.67 -2.17
N LYS A 267 6.11 11.90 -2.29
CA LYS A 267 6.61 11.43 -3.59
C LYS A 267 5.84 10.22 -4.12
N MET A 268 5.28 9.41 -3.21
CA MET A 268 4.59 8.16 -3.54
C MET A 268 3.07 8.26 -3.37
N LYS A 269 2.55 9.49 -3.26
CA LYS A 269 1.12 9.76 -3.00
C LYS A 269 0.21 9.11 -4.04
N GLU A 270 0.64 9.05 -5.30
CA GLU A 270 -0.14 8.45 -6.38
C GLU A 270 -0.27 6.92 -6.20
N ILE A 271 0.79 6.22 -5.75
CA ILE A 271 0.69 4.80 -5.41
C ILE A 271 -0.25 4.61 -4.23
N ILE A 272 -0.06 5.38 -3.14
CA ILE A 272 -0.84 5.24 -1.91
C ILE A 272 -2.32 5.50 -2.18
N SER A 273 -2.67 6.63 -2.78
CA SER A 273 -4.06 7.02 -3.02
C SER A 273 -4.79 6.05 -3.96
N ASN A 274 -4.13 5.58 -5.01
CA ASN A 274 -4.72 4.60 -5.92
C ASN A 274 -4.83 3.20 -5.28
N ALA A 275 -3.88 2.82 -4.43
CA ALA A 275 -3.94 1.55 -3.70
C ALA A 275 -5.10 1.51 -2.71
N GLU A 276 -5.49 2.65 -2.13
CA GLU A 276 -6.64 2.81 -1.21
C GLU A 276 -7.98 2.93 -1.96
N THR A 277 -7.96 3.21 -3.26
CA THR A 277 -9.16 3.48 -4.06
C THR A 277 -9.81 2.19 -4.51
N ALA A 278 -11.08 1.98 -4.14
CA ALA A 278 -11.87 0.82 -4.57
C ALA A 278 -12.31 0.91 -6.03
N GLU A 279 -12.77 2.09 -6.45
CA GLU A 279 -13.23 2.37 -7.81
C GLU A 279 -12.88 3.79 -8.22
N MET A 280 -12.56 4.01 -9.49
CA MET A 280 -12.22 5.31 -10.05
C MET A 280 -12.67 5.40 -11.51
N GLN A 281 -13.04 6.59 -11.97
CA GLN A 281 -13.27 6.89 -13.36
C GLN A 281 -12.06 7.62 -13.92
N ILE A 282 -11.51 7.13 -15.01
CA ILE A 282 -10.44 7.81 -15.77
C ILE A 282 -10.93 8.30 -17.12
N SER A 283 -10.23 9.29 -17.68
CA SER A 283 -10.52 9.90 -18.97
C SER A 283 -9.59 9.38 -20.06
N GLY A 284 -9.97 9.50 -21.31
CA GLY A 284 -9.16 9.14 -22.47
C GLY A 284 -9.89 8.25 -23.47
N ASP A 285 -9.24 7.95 -24.57
CA ASP A 285 -9.74 7.02 -25.60
C ASP A 285 -9.09 5.65 -25.38
N PHE A 286 -9.88 4.67 -24.95
CA PHE A 286 -9.44 3.30 -24.74
C PHE A 286 -10.07 2.36 -25.76
N LEU A 287 -9.57 1.13 -25.89
CA LEU A 287 -10.19 0.11 -26.75
C LEU A 287 -11.65 -0.17 -26.35
N SER A 288 -12.00 0.03 -25.07
CA SER A 288 -13.36 -0.09 -24.54
C SER A 288 -14.26 1.12 -24.82
N GLY A 289 -13.73 2.23 -25.37
CA GLY A 289 -14.46 3.46 -25.63
C GLY A 289 -13.87 4.69 -24.90
N LYS A 290 -14.67 5.76 -24.83
CA LYS A 290 -14.27 6.99 -24.11
C LYS A 290 -14.46 6.85 -22.62
N GLY A 291 -13.38 7.09 -21.89
CA GLY A 291 -13.33 6.94 -20.44
C GLY A 291 -13.44 5.48 -20.00
N GLN A 292 -13.01 5.21 -18.80
CA GLN A 292 -13.03 3.87 -18.23
C GLN A 292 -13.25 3.90 -16.73
N LYS A 293 -14.16 3.04 -16.24
CA LYS A 293 -14.29 2.74 -14.82
C LYS A 293 -13.26 1.68 -14.43
N LEU A 294 -12.40 2.03 -13.48
CA LEU A 294 -11.44 1.13 -12.86
C LEU A 294 -12.02 0.56 -11.57
N THR A 295 -11.96 -0.75 -11.39
CA THR A 295 -12.31 -1.42 -10.12
C THR A 295 -11.08 -2.12 -9.58
N ASN A 296 -10.73 -1.83 -8.32
CA ASN A 296 -9.50 -2.35 -7.71
C ASN A 296 -9.54 -3.89 -7.63
N THR A 297 -8.44 -4.49 -8.04
CA THR A 297 -8.26 -5.94 -7.98
C THR A 297 -8.13 -6.48 -6.56
N ASN A 298 -7.92 -5.62 -5.56
CA ASN A 298 -7.90 -5.99 -4.14
C ASN A 298 -9.35 -6.05 -3.60
N PRO A 299 -9.91 -7.23 -3.35
CA PRO A 299 -11.30 -7.36 -2.93
C PRO A 299 -11.58 -6.84 -1.53
N PHE A 300 -10.54 -6.61 -0.72
CA PHE A 300 -10.67 -6.08 0.64
C PHE A 300 -11.07 -4.61 0.69
N LEU A 301 -10.94 -3.88 -0.41
CA LEU A 301 -11.31 -2.47 -0.53
C LEU A 301 -12.77 -2.25 -0.91
N ASN A 302 -13.40 -3.23 -1.54
CA ASN A 302 -14.76 -3.10 -2.05
C ASN A 302 -15.78 -3.45 -0.97
N LYS A 303 -16.52 -2.47 -0.46
CA LYS A 303 -17.57 -2.64 0.57
C LYS A 303 -18.66 -3.65 0.22
N LYS A 304 -18.86 -3.94 -1.07
CA LYS A 304 -19.82 -4.96 -1.54
C LYS A 304 -19.22 -6.37 -1.58
N SER A 305 -17.90 -6.50 -1.40
CA SER A 305 -17.23 -7.80 -1.39
C SER A 305 -17.39 -8.49 -0.03
N SER A 306 -17.59 -9.81 -0.04
CA SER A 306 -17.54 -10.65 1.18
C SER A 306 -16.17 -10.65 1.86
N TRP A 307 -15.14 -10.17 1.14
CA TRP A 307 -13.78 -10.03 1.64
C TRP A 307 -13.48 -8.66 2.23
N TYR A 308 -14.40 -7.69 2.11
CA TYR A 308 -14.17 -6.35 2.64
C TYR A 308 -13.71 -6.37 4.09
N GLU A 309 -12.67 -5.62 4.38
CA GLU A 309 -12.17 -5.42 5.75
C GLU A 309 -11.83 -3.94 5.95
N ASP A 310 -12.50 -3.34 6.93
CA ASP A 310 -12.21 -1.97 7.34
C ASP A 310 -10.78 -1.85 7.88
N GLY A 311 -10.09 -0.80 7.45
CA GLY A 311 -8.68 -0.57 7.76
C GLY A 311 -7.69 -1.12 6.72
N VAL A 312 -8.13 -1.89 5.72
CA VAL A 312 -7.25 -2.25 4.59
C VAL A 312 -7.08 -1.05 3.67
N VAL A 313 -5.83 -0.67 3.42
CA VAL A 313 -5.44 0.51 2.63
C VAL A 313 -4.53 0.17 1.43
N GLY A 314 -4.66 -1.00 0.89
CA GLY A 314 -3.90 -1.43 -0.29
C GLY A 314 -3.18 -2.74 -0.03
N LEU A 315 -2.07 -3.11 -0.70
CA LEU A 315 -1.30 -2.37 -1.71
C LEU A 315 -1.54 -2.93 -3.11
N LYS A 316 -1.27 -4.26 -3.36
CA LYS A 316 -1.31 -4.83 -4.70
C LYS A 316 -1.59 -6.33 -4.71
N THR A 317 -2.44 -6.74 -5.64
CA THR A 317 -2.61 -8.15 -5.99
C THR A 317 -1.59 -8.58 -7.05
N GLY A 318 -1.17 -9.84 -7.01
CA GLY A 318 -0.39 -10.48 -8.05
C GLY A 318 -1.08 -11.78 -8.49
N THR A 319 -1.23 -11.98 -9.79
CA THR A 319 -1.75 -13.24 -10.35
C THR A 319 -0.88 -13.61 -11.52
N LEU A 320 -0.36 -14.81 -11.48
CA LEU A 320 0.34 -15.46 -12.56
C LEU A 320 -0.09 -16.93 -12.52
N ARG A 321 0.03 -17.67 -13.63
CA ARG A 321 -0.41 -19.06 -13.67
C ARG A 321 0.23 -19.87 -12.53
N GLY A 322 -0.62 -20.43 -11.65
CA GLY A 322 -0.20 -21.18 -10.47
C GLY A 322 0.28 -20.34 -9.29
N TRP A 323 0.20 -18.99 -9.38
CA TRP A 323 0.65 -18.08 -8.34
C TRP A 323 -0.39 -16.99 -8.08
N ASN A 324 -0.95 -16.96 -6.90
CA ASN A 324 -1.79 -15.86 -6.43
C ASN A 324 -1.15 -15.24 -5.21
N ASN A 325 -0.97 -13.94 -5.29
CA ASN A 325 -0.28 -13.14 -4.29
C ASN A 325 -1.14 -11.97 -3.86
N LEU A 326 -0.97 -11.53 -2.64
CA LEU A 326 -1.54 -10.29 -2.13
C LEU A 326 -0.53 -9.64 -1.19
N PHE A 327 -0.24 -8.39 -1.47
CA PHE A 327 0.46 -7.50 -0.58
C PHE A 327 -0.56 -6.48 -0.08
N SER A 328 -1.01 -6.64 1.17
CA SER A 328 -1.96 -5.75 1.82
C SER A 328 -1.28 -4.88 2.86
N ILE A 329 -1.80 -3.68 3.03
CA ILE A 329 -1.49 -2.81 4.17
C ILE A 329 -2.76 -2.72 5.01
N PHE A 330 -2.65 -2.99 6.29
CA PHE A 330 -3.72 -2.83 7.25
C PHE A 330 -3.38 -1.68 8.20
N LYS A 331 -4.22 -0.66 8.22
CA LYS A 331 -4.13 0.48 9.14
C LYS A 331 -5.06 0.24 10.31
N LYS A 332 -4.51 0.20 11.51
CA LYS A 332 -5.24 0.07 12.75
C LYS A 332 -5.76 1.42 13.25
N SER A 333 -6.79 1.39 14.10
CA SER A 333 -7.39 2.60 14.67
C SER A 333 -6.43 3.45 15.52
N ASP A 334 -5.35 2.85 16.03
CA ASP A 334 -4.28 3.54 16.76
C ASP A 334 -3.26 4.24 15.85
N GLY A 335 -3.45 4.15 14.51
CA GLY A 335 -2.58 4.74 13.50
C GLY A 335 -1.42 3.85 13.05
N ASN A 336 -1.22 2.68 13.67
CA ASN A 336 -0.18 1.74 13.26
C ASN A 336 -0.53 1.05 11.94
N TYR A 337 0.51 0.79 11.13
CA TYR A 337 0.39 0.09 9.86
C TYR A 337 1.03 -1.28 9.95
N TYR A 338 0.38 -2.25 9.34
CA TYR A 338 0.87 -3.63 9.22
C TYR A 338 0.94 -4.01 7.76
N GLY A 339 2.13 -4.40 7.30
CA GLY A 339 2.30 -5.00 5.98
C GLY A 339 2.01 -6.50 6.06
N ILE A 340 1.05 -6.96 5.28
CA ILE A 340 0.63 -8.37 5.21
C ILE A 340 0.94 -8.87 3.82
N ILE A 341 1.91 -9.79 3.71
CA ILE A 341 2.35 -10.39 2.47
C ILE A 341 1.93 -11.85 2.45
N THR A 342 1.07 -12.22 1.53
CA THR A 342 0.59 -13.60 1.31
C THR A 342 0.85 -13.97 -0.15
N VAL A 343 1.71 -14.95 -0.40
CA VAL A 343 2.19 -15.27 -1.76
C VAL A 343 2.31 -16.78 -1.97
N GLY A 344 2.27 -17.20 -3.24
CA GLY A 344 2.52 -18.58 -3.65
C GLY A 344 1.30 -19.50 -3.62
N PHE A 345 0.09 -18.97 -3.55
CA PHE A 345 -1.14 -19.77 -3.50
C PHE A 345 -1.64 -20.14 -4.90
N GLU A 346 -2.18 -21.35 -5.03
CA GLU A 346 -2.74 -21.82 -6.28
C GLU A 346 -4.05 -21.12 -6.64
N ASN A 347 -4.83 -20.69 -5.64
CA ASN A 347 -6.09 -20.01 -5.86
C ASN A 347 -6.22 -18.71 -5.05
N ARG A 348 -7.01 -17.79 -5.57
CA ARG A 348 -7.23 -16.46 -4.97
C ARG A 348 -8.02 -16.53 -3.67
N LYS A 349 -8.93 -17.50 -3.52
CA LYS A 349 -9.76 -17.64 -2.33
C LYS A 349 -8.89 -17.89 -1.11
N ASP A 350 -7.88 -18.75 -1.21
CA ASP A 350 -7.00 -19.12 -0.09
C ASP A 350 -6.12 -17.94 0.33
N VAL A 351 -5.59 -17.16 -0.63
CA VAL A 351 -4.91 -15.88 -0.34
C VAL A 351 -5.81 -14.97 0.49
N ASN A 352 -7.06 -14.79 0.04
CA ASN A 352 -8.00 -13.90 0.72
C ASN A 352 -8.36 -14.43 2.11
N MET A 353 -8.61 -15.73 2.26
CA MET A 353 -8.93 -16.36 3.56
C MET A 353 -7.80 -16.15 4.56
N LEU A 354 -6.56 -16.43 4.18
CA LEU A 354 -5.42 -16.25 5.07
C LEU A 354 -5.20 -14.77 5.41
N THR A 355 -5.24 -13.89 4.41
CA THR A 355 -5.09 -12.44 4.64
C THR A 355 -6.16 -11.94 5.62
N LYS A 356 -7.42 -12.35 5.46
CA LYS A 356 -8.52 -11.99 6.35
C LYS A 356 -8.29 -12.48 7.77
N GLU A 357 -7.83 -13.72 7.93
CA GLU A 357 -7.50 -14.29 9.25
C GLU A 357 -6.35 -13.55 9.94
N LEU A 358 -5.31 -13.19 9.19
CA LEU A 358 -4.20 -12.40 9.73
C LEU A 358 -4.66 -11.01 10.20
N ILE A 359 -5.49 -10.33 9.41
CA ILE A 359 -6.09 -9.04 9.80
C ILE A 359 -6.93 -9.19 11.08
N ARG A 360 -7.77 -10.24 11.14
CA ARG A 360 -8.61 -10.52 12.33
C ARG A 360 -7.77 -10.71 13.59
N ARG A 361 -6.64 -11.38 13.50
CA ARG A 361 -5.71 -11.57 14.61
C ARG A 361 -5.07 -10.27 15.05
N ILE A 362 -4.58 -9.47 14.12
CA ILE A 362 -4.02 -8.14 14.41
C ILE A 362 -5.07 -7.26 15.12
N LYS A 363 -6.34 -7.32 14.70
CA LYS A 363 -7.43 -6.60 15.36
C LYS A 363 -7.66 -7.09 16.81
N ASN A 364 -7.68 -8.39 17.03
CA ASN A 364 -8.00 -9.00 18.34
C ASN A 364 -6.90 -8.82 19.40
N GLU A 365 -5.62 -8.81 18.99
CA GLU A 365 -4.51 -8.58 19.91
C GLU A 365 -4.58 -7.24 20.62
N SER A 366 -5.23 -6.24 20.01
CA SER A 366 -5.44 -4.92 20.62
C SER A 366 -6.50 -4.92 21.72
N ILE A 367 -7.45 -5.85 21.68
CA ILE A 367 -8.53 -5.94 22.65
C ILE A 367 -7.99 -6.55 23.94
N ASN A 368 -7.12 -7.55 23.82
CA ASN A 368 -6.50 -8.23 24.97
C ASN A 368 -5.43 -7.40 25.68
N SER A 369 -4.80 -6.45 24.99
CA SER A 369 -3.82 -5.51 25.61
C SER A 369 -4.47 -4.38 26.40
N LYS A 370 -5.79 -4.18 26.31
CA LYS A 370 -6.56 -3.20 27.08
C LYS A 370 -7.24 -3.80 28.33
N GLY A 371 -7.14 -5.12 28.51
CA GLY A 371 -7.82 -5.86 29.58
C GLY A 371 -6.92 -6.42 30.69
N ASN A 372 -5.64 -6.03 30.75
CA ASN A 372 -4.72 -6.38 31.85
C ASN A 372 -4.08 -5.15 32.44
#